data_8992cadbb8145cfad3dd3052517b8323
#
_entry.id   8992cadbb8145cfad3dd3052517b8323
#
_cell.length_a   1.000
_cell.length_b   1.000
_cell.length_c   1.000
_cell.angle_alpha   90.00
_cell.angle_beta   90.00
_cell.angle_gamma   90.00
#
_symmetry.space_group_name_H-M   'P 1'
#
loop_
_entity.id
_entity.type
_entity.pdbx_description
1 polymer ?
#
loop_
_entity_poly.entity_id
_entity_poly.type
_entity_poly.pdbx_seq_one_letter_code
_entity_poly.pdbx_strand_id
1 'polypeptide(L)'
;IGSIFGDPKEESFALVKHAMQFLPEEKTKHLLGIGAVEDIFNYVSLGLDTFDCVLPTRLARSGYIFFRPESGGTEENRFRYKLINTQYKEDLKPLDENCDCYTCKNFSRGYIHHLFKAKELLVYTLITYHNLYFFKRMMDEIRESIENGTFMELKRKWLG
;
A
#
# COMPACT_ATOMS: atom_id res chain seq x y z
N ILE A 1 6.10 0.01 18.64
CA ILE A 1 5.21 1.10 19.08
C ILE A 1 3.79 0.69 18.71
N GLY A 2 2.82 0.92 19.58
CA GLY A 2 1.41 0.55 19.38
C GLY A 2 0.47 1.50 20.10
N SER A 3 -0.85 1.17 20.07
CA SER A 3 -1.90 1.93 20.78
C SER A 3 -2.13 3.37 20.29
N ILE A 4 -1.81 3.67 19.03
CA ILE A 4 -2.09 4.97 18.40
C ILE A 4 -3.35 4.93 17.51
N PHE A 5 -4.17 3.88 17.70
CA PHE A 5 -5.38 3.67 16.88
C PHE A 5 -6.52 4.55 17.37
N GLY A 6 -7.14 5.29 16.46
CA GLY A 6 -8.29 6.13 16.72
C GLY A 6 -7.97 7.57 17.07
N ASP A 7 -6.71 7.91 17.30
CA ASP A 7 -6.27 9.28 17.49
C ASP A 7 -6.18 10.02 16.14
N PRO A 8 -6.33 11.36 16.14
CA PRO A 8 -6.05 12.15 14.95
C PRO A 8 -4.63 11.89 14.42
N LYS A 9 -4.47 11.83 13.09
CA LYS A 9 -3.16 11.50 12.47
C LYS A 9 -2.03 12.40 12.95
N GLU A 10 -2.30 13.67 13.15
CA GLU A 10 -1.32 14.67 13.61
C GLU A 10 -0.83 14.38 15.02
N GLU A 11 -1.75 14.01 15.93
CA GLU A 11 -1.42 13.64 17.31
C GLU A 11 -0.63 12.32 17.33
N SER A 12 -1.07 11.31 16.57
CA SER A 12 -0.36 10.04 16.44
C SER A 12 1.06 10.23 15.91
N PHE A 13 1.24 11.09 14.92
CA PHE A 13 2.56 11.39 14.36
C PHE A 13 3.47 12.10 15.38
N ALA A 14 2.94 13.07 16.13
CA ALA A 14 3.67 13.79 17.17
C ALA A 14 4.09 12.85 18.31
N LEU A 15 3.21 11.95 18.74
CA LEU A 15 3.50 10.95 19.77
C LEU A 15 4.60 9.98 19.33
N VAL A 16 4.53 9.46 18.12
CA VAL A 16 5.58 8.58 17.59
C VAL A 16 6.90 9.32 17.47
N LYS A 17 6.91 10.55 16.92
CA LYS A 17 8.11 11.39 16.85
C LYS A 17 8.74 11.62 18.21
N HIS A 18 7.94 11.85 19.24
CA HIS A 18 8.42 11.98 20.62
C HIS A 18 9.01 10.67 21.13
N ALA A 19 8.29 9.55 20.95
CA ALA A 19 8.76 8.23 21.39
C ALA A 19 10.09 7.81 20.75
N MET A 20 10.32 8.17 19.49
CA MET A 20 11.55 7.85 18.75
C MET A 20 12.81 8.40 19.43
N GLN A 21 12.72 9.49 20.18
CA GLN A 21 13.86 10.10 20.89
C GLN A 21 14.39 9.21 22.04
N PHE A 22 13.60 8.25 22.51
CA PHE A 22 13.94 7.38 23.63
C PHE A 22 14.30 5.95 23.19
N LEU A 23 14.18 5.64 21.90
CA LEU A 23 14.48 4.32 21.38
C LEU A 23 15.93 4.22 20.90
N PRO A 24 16.63 3.10 21.18
CA PRO A 24 17.99 2.88 20.70
C PRO A 24 18.06 2.95 19.17
N GLU A 25 19.02 3.69 18.64
CA GLU A 25 19.15 3.92 17.20
C GLU A 25 19.47 2.62 16.45
N GLU A 26 20.27 1.76 17.04
CA GLU A 26 20.73 0.48 16.47
C GLU A 26 19.67 -0.65 16.50
N LYS A 27 18.50 -0.42 17.10
CA LYS A 27 17.44 -1.42 17.18
C LYS A 27 16.34 -1.17 16.15
N THR A 28 15.86 -2.25 15.54
CA THR A 28 14.70 -2.21 14.63
C THR A 28 13.47 -1.67 15.35
N LYS A 29 12.84 -0.69 14.75
CA LYS A 29 11.65 -0.01 15.27
C LYS A 29 10.43 -0.42 14.48
N HIS A 30 9.49 -1.08 15.14
CA HIS A 30 8.25 -1.57 14.54
C HIS A 30 7.06 -0.72 14.98
N LEU A 31 6.21 -0.33 14.02
CA LEU A 31 4.97 0.41 14.27
C LEU A 31 3.77 -0.46 13.91
N LEU A 32 2.94 -0.76 14.92
CA LEU A 32 1.79 -1.65 14.80
C LEU A 32 0.61 -1.00 14.09
N GLY A 33 -0.02 -1.76 13.17
CA GLY A 33 -1.31 -1.45 12.58
C GLY A 33 -1.34 -0.34 11.52
N ILE A 34 -0.20 0.15 11.09
CA ILE A 34 -0.08 1.20 10.07
C ILE A 34 0.12 0.58 8.69
N GLY A 35 -0.69 1.01 7.71
CA GLY A 35 -0.64 0.44 6.36
C GLY A 35 -1.21 1.35 5.26
N ALA A 36 -1.57 2.61 5.55
CA ALA A 36 -1.83 3.58 4.50
C ALA A 36 -0.50 4.04 3.89
N VAL A 37 -0.46 4.22 2.58
CA VAL A 37 0.77 4.56 1.83
C VAL A 37 1.40 5.83 2.39
N GLU A 38 0.62 6.89 2.53
CA GLU A 38 1.08 8.16 3.06
C GLU A 38 1.65 8.04 4.49
N ASP A 39 1.02 7.23 5.33
CA ASP A 39 1.47 7.02 6.71
C ASP A 39 2.81 6.28 6.74
N ILE A 40 2.99 5.25 5.90
CA ILE A 40 4.26 4.51 5.80
C ILE A 40 5.40 5.47 5.44
N PHE A 41 5.25 6.28 4.39
CA PHE A 41 6.29 7.26 4.00
C PHE A 41 6.59 8.27 5.12
N ASN A 42 5.55 8.74 5.81
CA ASN A 42 5.71 9.70 6.91
C ASN A 42 6.44 9.07 8.11
N TYR A 43 6.08 7.85 8.49
CA TYR A 43 6.71 7.17 9.63
C TYR A 43 8.13 6.68 9.30
N VAL A 44 8.40 6.24 8.07
CA VAL A 44 9.78 5.96 7.63
C VAL A 44 10.66 7.20 7.74
N SER A 45 10.15 8.40 7.42
CA SER A 45 10.91 9.64 7.62
C SER A 45 11.24 9.95 9.09
N LEU A 46 10.58 9.30 10.06
CA LEU A 46 10.91 9.38 11.49
C LEU A 46 11.90 8.27 11.93
N GLY A 47 12.29 7.35 11.03
CA GLY A 47 13.18 6.24 11.34
C GLY A 47 12.48 4.96 11.79
N LEU A 48 11.21 4.75 11.42
CA LEU A 48 10.51 3.47 11.59
C LEU A 48 10.91 2.50 10.47
N ASP A 49 11.18 1.24 10.82
CA ASP A 49 11.75 0.25 9.90
C ASP A 49 10.71 -0.73 9.37
N THR A 50 9.74 -1.13 10.20
CA THR A 50 8.79 -2.19 9.87
C THR A 50 7.37 -1.85 10.33
N PHE A 51 6.40 -2.39 9.59
CA PHE A 51 4.97 -2.15 9.80
C PHE A 51 4.20 -3.46 9.64
N ASP A 52 3.05 -3.57 10.30
CA ASP A 52 2.03 -4.58 9.99
C ASP A 52 0.66 -3.94 9.83
N CYS A 53 -0.14 -4.46 8.92
CA CYS A 53 -1.51 -4.01 8.76
C CYS A 53 -2.38 -4.99 7.97
N VAL A 54 -3.65 -5.09 8.35
CA VAL A 54 -4.65 -5.87 7.61
C VAL A 54 -5.20 -5.14 6.37
N LEU A 55 -4.82 -3.87 6.16
CA LEU A 55 -5.40 -3.02 5.13
C LEU A 55 -5.34 -3.64 3.73
N PRO A 56 -4.20 -4.17 3.23
CA PRO A 56 -4.11 -4.72 1.88
C PRO A 56 -5.08 -5.87 1.65
N THR A 57 -5.16 -6.81 2.60
CA THR A 57 -6.01 -8.00 2.49
C THR A 57 -7.48 -7.70 2.76
N ARG A 58 -7.78 -6.80 3.70
CA ARG A 58 -9.15 -6.34 3.99
C ARG A 58 -9.76 -5.64 2.78
N LEU A 59 -9.00 -4.73 2.15
CA LEU A 59 -9.45 -4.00 0.97
C LEU A 59 -9.59 -4.91 -0.25
N ALA A 60 -8.72 -5.91 -0.41
CA ALA A 60 -8.86 -6.94 -1.45
C ALA A 60 -10.21 -7.63 -1.38
N ARG A 61 -10.65 -8.03 -0.19
CA ARG A 61 -11.97 -8.66 0.00
C ARG A 61 -13.16 -7.73 -0.31
N SER A 62 -12.92 -6.42 -0.31
CA SER A 62 -13.92 -5.41 -0.70
C SER A 62 -13.78 -4.94 -2.15
N GLY A 63 -12.91 -5.59 -2.95
CA GLY A 63 -12.69 -5.30 -4.37
C GLY A 63 -11.89 -4.03 -4.63
N TYR A 64 -11.09 -3.57 -3.67
CA TYR A 64 -10.16 -2.47 -3.89
C TYR A 64 -8.80 -2.97 -4.34
N ILE A 65 -8.29 -2.33 -5.38
CA ILE A 65 -7.00 -2.59 -6.01
C ILE A 65 -6.07 -1.43 -5.69
N PHE A 66 -4.89 -1.71 -5.16
CA PHE A 66 -3.83 -0.72 -5.06
C PHE A 66 -3.11 -0.58 -6.40
N PHE A 67 -2.70 0.63 -6.74
CA PHE A 67 -1.97 0.92 -7.96
C PHE A 67 -0.98 2.06 -7.75
N ARG A 68 0.07 2.04 -8.56
CA ARG A 68 1.24 2.90 -8.40
C ARG A 68 0.99 4.32 -8.91
N PRO A 69 1.84 5.31 -8.51
CA PRO A 69 1.76 6.67 -9.06
C PRO A 69 1.83 6.70 -10.59
N GLU A 70 2.69 5.88 -11.21
CA GLU A 70 2.83 5.77 -12.65
C GLU A 70 1.56 5.29 -13.36
N SER A 71 0.67 4.64 -12.63
CA SER A 71 -0.63 4.16 -13.09
C SER A 71 -1.81 5.07 -12.66
N GLY A 72 -1.51 6.22 -12.05
CA GLY A 72 -2.50 7.20 -11.59
C GLY A 72 -2.86 7.10 -10.12
N GLY A 73 -2.08 6.36 -9.31
CA GLY A 73 -2.20 6.35 -7.85
C GLY A 73 -1.79 7.69 -7.25
N THR A 74 -2.62 8.27 -6.40
CA THR A 74 -2.38 9.54 -5.73
C THR A 74 -2.84 9.48 -4.27
N GLU A 75 -2.41 10.43 -3.46
CA GLU A 75 -2.89 10.60 -2.09
C GLU A 75 -4.41 10.80 -2.04
N GLU A 76 -4.96 11.58 -2.98
CA GLU A 76 -6.39 11.87 -3.09
C GLU A 76 -7.23 10.60 -3.29
N ASN A 77 -6.81 9.69 -4.18
CA ASN A 77 -7.48 8.41 -4.39
C ASN A 77 -6.97 7.30 -3.44
N ARG A 78 -6.05 7.65 -2.52
CA ARG A 78 -5.42 6.73 -1.55
C ARG A 78 -4.72 5.57 -2.24
N PHE A 79 -4.13 5.79 -3.40
CA PHE A 79 -3.44 4.80 -4.23
C PHE A 79 -4.30 3.57 -4.54
N ARG A 80 -5.63 3.70 -4.66
CA ARG A 80 -6.54 2.57 -4.90
C ARG A 80 -7.77 2.95 -5.69
N TYR A 81 -8.30 1.98 -6.42
CA TYR A 81 -9.59 2.09 -7.10
C TYR A 81 -10.49 0.89 -6.77
N LYS A 82 -11.78 1.01 -7.03
CA LYS A 82 -12.76 -0.03 -6.77
C LYS A 82 -13.07 -0.81 -8.03
N LEU A 83 -12.57 -2.04 -8.15
CA LEU A 83 -12.68 -2.89 -9.34
C LEU A 83 -14.13 -3.27 -9.70
N ILE A 84 -15.03 -3.32 -8.72
CA ILE A 84 -16.43 -3.73 -8.95
C ILE A 84 -17.25 -2.70 -9.73
N ASN A 85 -16.72 -1.52 -10.06
CA ASN A 85 -17.35 -0.52 -10.87
C ASN A 85 -17.55 -1.05 -12.31
N THR A 86 -18.70 -0.74 -12.90
CA THR A 86 -19.15 -1.29 -14.20
C THR A 86 -18.18 -1.00 -15.35
N GLN A 87 -17.43 0.10 -15.30
CA GLN A 87 -16.43 0.46 -16.29
C GLN A 87 -15.34 -0.60 -16.51
N TYR A 88 -15.09 -1.47 -15.55
CA TYR A 88 -14.07 -2.52 -15.62
C TYR A 88 -14.61 -3.87 -16.13
N LYS A 89 -15.91 -3.96 -16.44
CA LYS A 89 -16.57 -5.23 -16.81
C LYS A 89 -15.94 -5.89 -18.05
N GLU A 90 -15.54 -5.10 -19.03
CA GLU A 90 -14.95 -5.55 -20.28
C GLU A 90 -13.52 -5.06 -20.50
N ASP A 91 -12.87 -4.58 -19.44
CA ASP A 91 -11.51 -4.05 -19.49
C ASP A 91 -10.49 -5.20 -19.57
N LEU A 92 -9.79 -5.28 -20.70
CA LEU A 92 -8.78 -6.31 -20.96
C LEU A 92 -7.39 -5.98 -20.35
N LYS A 93 -7.23 -4.80 -19.78
CA LYS A 93 -5.96 -4.40 -19.13
C LYS A 93 -5.74 -5.16 -17.83
N PRO A 94 -4.50 -5.27 -17.34
CA PRO A 94 -4.19 -5.83 -16.02
C PRO A 94 -4.71 -4.91 -14.88
N LEU A 95 -4.69 -5.39 -13.64
CA LEU A 95 -5.08 -4.57 -12.48
C LEU A 95 -4.25 -3.28 -12.38
N ASP A 96 -2.97 -3.34 -12.66
CA ASP A 96 -2.05 -2.21 -12.77
C ASP A 96 -1.10 -2.47 -13.94
N GLU A 97 -1.05 -1.55 -14.91
CA GLU A 97 -0.25 -1.69 -16.15
C GLU A 97 1.26 -1.63 -15.88
N ASN A 98 1.67 -1.07 -14.75
CA ASN A 98 3.07 -1.00 -14.30
C ASN A 98 3.43 -2.08 -13.26
N CYS A 99 2.57 -3.08 -13.09
CA CYS A 99 2.75 -4.16 -12.12
C CYS A 99 3.07 -5.49 -12.83
N ASP A 100 4.16 -6.11 -12.42
CA ASP A 100 4.63 -7.39 -12.96
C ASP A 100 4.26 -8.62 -12.08
N CYS A 101 3.32 -8.45 -11.13
CA CYS A 101 2.89 -9.56 -10.28
C CYS A 101 2.17 -10.66 -11.08
N TYR A 102 2.07 -11.84 -10.50
CA TYR A 102 1.39 -12.99 -11.12
C TYR A 102 -0.03 -12.65 -11.60
N THR A 103 -0.80 -11.92 -10.78
CA THR A 103 -2.17 -11.56 -11.15
C THR A 103 -2.20 -10.64 -12.39
N CYS A 104 -1.37 -9.60 -12.43
CA CYS A 104 -1.33 -8.66 -13.55
C CYS A 104 -0.81 -9.29 -14.84
N LYS A 105 0.13 -10.26 -14.75
CA LYS A 105 0.65 -10.98 -15.92
C LYS A 105 -0.34 -11.96 -16.55
N ASN A 106 -1.28 -12.48 -15.78
CA ASN A 106 -2.10 -13.60 -16.24
C ASN A 106 -3.59 -13.30 -16.35
N PHE A 107 -4.09 -12.21 -15.75
CA PHE A 107 -5.53 -11.93 -15.68
C PHE A 107 -5.85 -10.47 -15.98
N SER A 108 -6.96 -10.25 -16.71
CA SER A 108 -7.48 -8.92 -16.98
C SER A 108 -8.40 -8.40 -15.86
N ARG A 109 -8.58 -7.08 -15.81
CA ARG A 109 -9.56 -6.44 -14.92
C ARG A 109 -10.97 -7.01 -15.12
N GLY A 110 -11.39 -7.19 -16.37
CA GLY A 110 -12.70 -7.74 -16.70
C GLY A 110 -12.91 -9.15 -16.18
N TYR A 111 -11.89 -10.01 -16.29
CA TYR A 111 -11.95 -11.36 -15.73
C TYR A 111 -12.07 -11.33 -14.20
N ILE A 112 -11.23 -10.55 -13.52
CA ILE A 112 -11.26 -10.44 -12.05
C ILE A 112 -12.55 -9.76 -11.57
N HIS A 113 -13.08 -8.75 -12.31
CA HIS A 113 -14.39 -8.17 -12.07
C HIS A 113 -15.50 -9.23 -12.18
N HIS A 114 -15.45 -10.08 -13.21
CA HIS A 114 -16.41 -11.18 -13.39
C HIS A 114 -16.38 -12.14 -12.19
N LEU A 115 -15.20 -12.61 -11.78
CA LEU A 115 -15.04 -13.48 -10.62
C LEU A 115 -15.61 -12.83 -9.34
N PHE A 116 -15.40 -11.52 -9.17
CA PHE A 116 -15.92 -10.80 -8.01
C PHE A 116 -17.45 -10.76 -8.01
N LYS A 117 -18.06 -10.50 -9.16
CA LYS A 117 -19.53 -10.50 -9.32
C LYS A 117 -20.14 -11.89 -9.16
N ALA A 118 -19.45 -12.92 -9.63
CA ALA A 118 -19.85 -14.31 -9.48
C ALA A 118 -19.62 -14.86 -8.05
N LYS A 119 -18.96 -14.09 -7.17
CA LYS A 119 -18.57 -14.48 -5.81
C LYS A 119 -17.64 -15.69 -5.76
N GLU A 120 -16.80 -15.86 -6.77
CA GLU A 120 -15.81 -16.92 -6.82
C GLU A 120 -14.67 -16.65 -5.84
N LEU A 121 -14.33 -17.62 -5.00
CA LEU A 121 -13.31 -17.44 -3.95
C LEU A 121 -11.93 -17.10 -4.49
N LEU A 122 -11.59 -17.56 -5.70
CA LEU A 122 -10.32 -17.29 -6.36
C LEU A 122 -10.03 -15.78 -6.46
N VAL A 123 -11.06 -14.95 -6.64
CA VAL A 123 -10.88 -13.49 -6.76
C VAL A 123 -10.19 -12.89 -5.54
N TYR A 124 -10.53 -13.35 -4.35
CA TYR A 124 -9.92 -12.82 -3.12
C TYR A 124 -8.43 -13.16 -3.02
N THR A 125 -8.05 -14.35 -3.49
CA THR A 125 -6.63 -14.74 -3.58
C THR A 125 -5.88 -13.86 -4.58
N LEU A 126 -6.41 -13.68 -5.79
CA LEU A 126 -5.77 -12.91 -6.85
C LEU A 126 -5.59 -11.43 -6.48
N ILE A 127 -6.63 -10.79 -5.93
CA ILE A 127 -6.55 -9.39 -5.51
C ILE A 127 -5.63 -9.24 -4.28
N THR A 128 -5.73 -10.15 -3.31
CA THR A 128 -4.84 -10.11 -2.13
C THR A 128 -3.38 -10.23 -2.53
N TYR A 129 -3.06 -11.17 -3.43
CA TYR A 129 -1.71 -11.35 -3.96
C TYR A 129 -1.18 -10.07 -4.61
N HIS A 130 -1.98 -9.44 -5.48
CA HIS A 130 -1.63 -8.18 -6.12
C HIS A 130 -1.40 -7.06 -5.10
N ASN A 131 -2.31 -6.88 -4.14
CA ASN A 131 -2.19 -5.83 -3.13
C ASN A 131 -0.96 -6.03 -2.24
N LEU A 132 -0.67 -7.26 -1.82
CA LEU A 132 0.54 -7.56 -1.05
C LEU A 132 1.81 -7.31 -1.86
N TYR A 133 1.79 -7.66 -3.15
CA TYR A 133 2.91 -7.39 -4.06
C TYR A 133 3.15 -5.88 -4.23
N PHE A 134 2.09 -5.08 -4.33
CA PHE A 134 2.20 -3.62 -4.36
C PHE A 134 2.97 -3.08 -3.13
N PHE A 135 2.56 -3.48 -1.92
CA PHE A 135 3.24 -3.03 -0.70
C PHE A 135 4.67 -3.55 -0.59
N LYS A 136 4.91 -4.80 -0.99
CA LYS A 136 6.28 -5.35 -1.02
C LYS A 136 7.19 -4.52 -1.92
N ARG A 137 6.77 -4.23 -3.15
CA ARG A 137 7.53 -3.43 -4.10
C ARG A 137 7.76 -2.00 -3.60
N MET A 138 6.74 -1.37 -3.03
CA MET A 138 6.87 -0.05 -2.42
C MET A 138 7.93 -0.05 -1.29
N MET A 139 7.91 -1.04 -0.41
CA MET A 139 8.89 -1.15 0.67
C MET A 139 10.30 -1.46 0.15
N ASP A 140 10.44 -2.22 -0.93
CA ASP A 140 11.75 -2.43 -1.57
C ASP A 140 12.32 -1.12 -2.13
N GLU A 141 11.50 -0.31 -2.81
CA GLU A 141 11.89 1.01 -3.31
C GLU A 141 12.26 1.98 -2.18
N ILE A 142 11.52 1.94 -1.08
CA ILE A 142 11.84 2.74 0.11
C ILE A 142 13.23 2.37 0.64
N ARG A 143 13.54 1.08 0.80
CA ARG A 143 14.87 0.62 1.27
C ARG A 143 15.97 1.06 0.32
N GLU A 144 15.81 0.80 -0.97
CA GLU A 144 16.78 1.19 -2.00
C GLU A 144 17.01 2.72 -1.98
N SER A 145 15.95 3.49 -1.84
CA SER A 145 16.05 4.96 -1.78
C SER A 145 16.77 5.47 -0.53
N ILE A 146 16.62 4.77 0.62
CA ILE A 146 17.37 5.10 1.85
C ILE A 146 18.86 4.80 1.66
N GLU A 147 19.20 3.61 1.12
CA GLU A 147 20.58 3.20 0.84
C GLU A 147 21.28 4.17 -0.13
N ASN A 148 20.55 4.69 -1.11
CA ASN A 148 21.06 5.64 -2.10
C ASN A 148 20.96 7.11 -1.69
N GLY A 149 20.38 7.42 -0.51
CA GLY A 149 20.21 8.80 -0.04
C GLY A 149 19.13 9.60 -0.78
N THR A 150 18.23 8.93 -1.51
CA THR A 150 17.19 9.56 -2.37
C THR A 150 15.78 9.43 -1.81
N PHE A 151 15.63 9.05 -0.55
CA PHE A 151 14.31 8.80 0.06
C PHE A 151 13.36 9.99 -0.03
N MET A 152 13.85 11.22 0.16
CA MET A 152 12.99 12.41 0.08
C MET A 152 12.49 12.70 -1.35
N GLU A 153 13.23 12.29 -2.36
CA GLU A 153 12.83 12.37 -3.77
C GLU A 153 11.75 11.33 -4.05
N LEU A 154 11.94 10.10 -3.59
CA LEU A 154 10.95 9.05 -3.69
C LEU A 154 9.65 9.45 -2.98
N LYS A 155 9.73 9.98 -1.76
CA LYS A 155 8.57 10.44 -1.00
C LYS A 155 7.78 11.51 -1.77
N ARG A 156 8.46 12.50 -2.36
CA ARG A 156 7.81 13.52 -3.21
C ARG A 156 7.17 12.93 -4.46
N LYS A 157 7.80 11.95 -5.10
CA LYS A 157 7.22 11.24 -6.24
C LYS A 157 5.90 10.55 -5.90
N TRP A 158 5.77 10.02 -4.69
CA TRP A 158 4.59 9.32 -4.24
C TRP A 158 3.50 10.27 -3.69
N LEU A 159 3.88 11.26 -2.90
CA LEU A 159 2.93 12.10 -2.14
C LEU A 159 2.75 13.52 -2.71
N GLY A 160 3.60 13.96 -3.64
CA GLY A 160 3.57 15.30 -4.22
C GLY A 160 4.57 16.25 -3.59
#